data_14224fe11116d929b60faa5b9cc37825
#
_entry.id   14224fe11116d929b60faa5b9cc37825
#
_cell.length_a   1.000
_cell.length_b   1.000
_cell.length_c   1.000
_cell.angle_alpha   90.00
_cell.angle_beta   90.00
_cell.angle_gamma   90.00
#
_symmetry.space_group_name_H-M   'P 1'
#
loop_
_entity.id
_entity.type
_entity.pdbx_description
1 polymer ?
#
loop_
_entity_poly.entity_id
_entity_poly.type
_entity_poly.pdbx_seq_one_letter_code
_entity_poly.pdbx_strand_id
1 'polypeptide(L)'
;MNYTLLNDFSQIDSNEWNTLLKESIQDTPFLRYEYQKTWWEHKGGGEWKDAKLLLITAHENNQLIGIAPLFIAEYENEPAILLNGSIEISDYLDVIVKKDDHAKFISGLLDFLASSFGDTWSKLDWYNLPDDSPTLLALKEEANKRGWMHREEVYRPTPRIALNGSFEDYLSRIEKKQRHEIRRKMRRAAESELNVKFNLIGQDADIEKEINTFFELMIQDPNKAEFLHPAMREQMTSVLHEAYKNNYLWLGFLEIDGVKTAASLNFDYQNKLWGYNSGVSQAHRDLSPGWVLLAHTIQWCCDNNRYEFDFMRGDEDYKYRFGGVNRFVMRSQIKK
;
A
#
# COMPACT_ATOMS: atom_id res chain seq x y z
N MET A 1 -25.23 10.10 -13.25
CA MET A 1 -24.70 9.92 -11.87
C MET A 1 -24.94 11.16 -11.05
N ASN A 2 -25.34 11.01 -9.79
CA ASN A 2 -25.51 12.10 -8.83
C ASN A 2 -24.34 12.07 -7.84
N TYR A 3 -23.57 13.16 -7.78
CA TYR A 3 -22.42 13.28 -6.89
C TYR A 3 -22.84 13.93 -5.57
N THR A 4 -22.31 13.38 -4.48
CA THR A 4 -22.59 13.87 -3.12
C THR A 4 -21.28 13.97 -2.34
N LEU A 5 -21.07 15.10 -1.67
CA LEU A 5 -20.00 15.28 -0.71
C LEU A 5 -20.43 14.72 0.64
N LEU A 6 -19.65 13.83 1.19
CA LEU A 6 -19.77 13.35 2.57
C LEU A 6 -18.75 14.09 3.45
N ASN A 7 -19.19 14.44 4.65
CA ASN A 7 -18.35 15.19 5.60
C ASN A 7 -17.56 14.29 6.54
N ASP A 8 -17.90 12.99 6.58
CA ASP A 8 -17.28 12.00 7.46
C ASP A 8 -17.45 10.60 6.88
N PHE A 9 -16.50 9.72 7.18
CA PHE A 9 -16.53 8.30 6.76
C PHE A 9 -17.74 7.54 7.35
N SER A 10 -18.29 7.94 8.50
CA SER A 10 -19.49 7.32 9.08
C SER A 10 -20.76 7.47 8.25
N GLN A 11 -20.75 8.37 7.26
CA GLN A 11 -21.90 8.59 6.37
C GLN A 11 -21.99 7.58 5.21
N ILE A 12 -21.06 6.65 5.11
CA ILE A 12 -21.08 5.54 4.13
C ILE A 12 -20.88 4.22 4.84
N ASP A 13 -21.63 3.21 4.43
CA ASP A 13 -21.50 1.86 4.98
C ASP A 13 -20.21 1.18 4.50
N SER A 14 -19.44 0.61 5.44
CA SER A 14 -18.16 -0.04 5.15
C SER A 14 -18.29 -1.28 4.27
N ASN A 15 -19.41 -2.01 4.36
CA ASN A 15 -19.65 -3.18 3.52
C ASN A 15 -20.00 -2.76 2.09
N GLU A 16 -20.78 -1.68 1.92
CA GLU A 16 -21.10 -1.12 0.60
C GLU A 16 -19.81 -0.63 -0.08
N TRP A 17 -18.95 0.08 0.64
CA TRP A 17 -17.63 0.51 0.17
C TRP A 17 -16.78 -0.69 -0.27
N ASN A 18 -16.56 -1.64 0.63
CA ASN A 18 -15.68 -2.78 0.35
C ASN A 18 -16.29 -3.76 -0.69
N THR A 19 -17.62 -3.74 -0.90
CA THR A 19 -18.26 -4.48 -1.98
C THR A 19 -17.99 -3.84 -3.33
N LEU A 20 -18.10 -2.51 -3.44
CA LEU A 20 -17.76 -1.78 -4.66
C LEU A 20 -16.25 -1.93 -4.96
N LEU A 21 -15.39 -1.86 -3.93
CA LEU A 21 -13.94 -2.01 -4.09
C LEU A 21 -13.55 -3.34 -4.76
N LYS A 22 -14.19 -4.45 -4.40
CA LYS A 22 -13.91 -5.78 -5.00
C LYS A 22 -14.18 -5.83 -6.51
N GLU A 23 -15.04 -4.96 -7.01
CA GLU A 23 -15.41 -4.88 -8.43
C GLU A 23 -14.78 -3.66 -9.13
N SER A 24 -13.94 -2.92 -8.39
CA SER A 24 -13.29 -1.69 -8.86
C SER A 24 -12.14 -1.95 -9.83
N ILE A 25 -11.75 -0.91 -10.56
CA ILE A 25 -10.58 -0.92 -11.44
C ILE A 25 -9.28 -1.26 -10.70
N GLN A 26 -9.20 -0.92 -9.41
CA GLN A 26 -8.10 -1.26 -8.51
C GLN A 26 -8.68 -1.75 -7.19
N ASP A 27 -8.20 -2.91 -6.71
CA ASP A 27 -8.55 -3.47 -5.42
C ASP A 27 -7.27 -3.76 -4.63
N THR A 28 -6.90 -2.82 -3.75
CA THR A 28 -5.67 -2.86 -2.96
C THR A 28 -5.99 -2.70 -1.47
N PRO A 29 -5.14 -3.16 -0.55
CA PRO A 29 -5.37 -2.98 0.88
C PRO A 29 -5.48 -1.51 1.29
N PHE A 30 -4.87 -0.59 0.53
CA PHE A 30 -4.89 0.85 0.79
C PHE A 30 -6.21 1.53 0.44
N LEU A 31 -7.04 0.91 -0.40
CA LEU A 31 -8.35 1.44 -0.79
C LEU A 31 -9.49 0.88 0.06
N ARG A 32 -9.23 -0.05 0.99
CA ARG A 32 -10.23 -0.55 1.90
C ARG A 32 -10.77 0.57 2.81
N TYR A 33 -12.06 0.48 3.15
CA TYR A 33 -12.73 1.47 4.01
C TYR A 33 -11.97 1.73 5.31
N GLU A 34 -11.62 0.67 6.03
CA GLU A 34 -10.94 0.76 7.32
C GLU A 34 -9.55 1.40 7.21
N TYR A 35 -8.80 1.13 6.13
CA TYR A 35 -7.52 1.78 5.88
C TYR A 35 -7.71 3.27 5.60
N GLN A 36 -8.61 3.62 4.68
CA GLN A 36 -8.88 4.99 4.24
C GLN A 36 -9.41 5.85 5.39
N LYS A 37 -10.32 5.29 6.21
CA LYS A 37 -10.85 5.95 7.41
C LYS A 37 -9.73 6.21 8.43
N THR A 38 -8.97 5.17 8.77
CA THR A 38 -7.86 5.27 9.74
C THR A 38 -6.81 6.29 9.29
N TRP A 39 -6.45 6.27 8.01
CA TRP A 39 -5.53 7.26 7.45
C TRP A 39 -6.04 8.69 7.63
N TRP A 40 -7.32 8.92 7.35
CA TRP A 40 -7.95 10.23 7.51
C TRP A 40 -8.01 10.68 8.97
N GLU A 41 -8.36 9.80 9.88
CA GLU A 41 -8.44 10.08 11.33
C GLU A 41 -7.09 10.52 11.91
N HIS A 42 -6.00 9.95 11.43
CA HIS A 42 -4.63 10.28 11.84
C HIS A 42 -3.94 11.30 10.92
N LYS A 43 -4.63 11.78 9.87
CA LYS A 43 -4.07 12.76 8.93
C LYS A 43 -2.72 12.36 8.32
N GLY A 44 -2.59 11.11 7.92
CA GLY A 44 -1.34 10.59 7.36
C GLY A 44 -0.17 10.62 8.34
N GLY A 45 -0.41 10.30 9.62
CA GLY A 45 0.60 10.40 10.67
C GLY A 45 0.88 11.86 11.08
N GLY A 46 -0.10 12.76 10.92
CA GLY A 46 -0.02 14.16 11.31
C GLY A 46 0.57 15.09 10.24
N GLU A 47 0.84 14.59 9.04
CA GLU A 47 1.34 15.39 7.91
C GLU A 47 0.29 16.43 7.45
N TRP A 48 -1.00 16.03 7.41
CA TRP A 48 -2.08 16.80 6.81
C TRP A 48 -3.05 17.41 7.84
N LYS A 49 -2.55 18.03 8.90
CA LYS A 49 -3.35 18.53 10.04
C LYS A 49 -4.46 19.49 9.63
N ASP A 50 -4.19 20.37 8.66
CA ASP A 50 -5.14 21.40 8.21
C ASP A 50 -5.96 20.96 6.98
N ALA A 51 -5.83 19.71 6.55
CA ALA A 51 -6.56 19.17 5.42
C ALA A 51 -8.07 19.08 5.69
N LYS A 52 -8.87 19.30 4.64
CA LYS A 52 -10.34 19.15 4.65
C LYS A 52 -10.74 17.94 3.81
N LEU A 53 -11.58 17.07 4.36
CA LEU A 53 -12.12 15.91 3.64
C LEU A 53 -12.95 16.35 2.44
N LEU A 54 -12.74 15.69 1.32
CA LEU A 54 -13.56 15.72 0.13
C LEU A 54 -13.95 14.28 -0.24
N LEU A 55 -14.67 13.61 0.63
CA LEU A 55 -15.15 12.25 0.36
C LEU A 55 -16.37 12.35 -0.56
N ILE A 56 -16.18 12.01 -1.83
CA ILE A 56 -17.23 12.15 -2.84
C ILE A 56 -17.74 10.78 -3.26
N THR A 57 -19.05 10.59 -3.20
CA THR A 57 -19.74 9.41 -3.72
C THR A 57 -20.56 9.77 -4.96
N ALA A 58 -20.69 8.82 -5.87
CA ALA A 58 -21.59 8.93 -7.02
C ALA A 58 -22.62 7.80 -7.00
N HIS A 59 -23.88 8.15 -7.18
CA HIS A 59 -25.00 7.21 -7.23
C HIS A 59 -25.76 7.31 -8.56
N GLU A 60 -26.28 6.19 -9.00
CA GLU A 60 -27.23 6.09 -10.11
C GLU A 60 -28.35 5.13 -9.72
N ASN A 61 -29.62 5.55 -9.84
CA ASN A 61 -30.78 4.78 -9.40
C ASN A 61 -30.68 4.27 -7.94
N ASN A 62 -30.17 5.10 -7.04
CA ASN A 62 -29.89 4.80 -5.62
C ASN A 62 -28.83 3.72 -5.39
N GLN A 63 -28.09 3.31 -6.40
CA GLN A 63 -26.95 2.42 -6.26
C GLN A 63 -25.64 3.21 -6.20
N LEU A 64 -24.75 2.86 -5.29
CA LEU A 64 -23.39 3.40 -5.23
C LEU A 64 -22.60 2.91 -6.45
N ILE A 65 -22.12 3.84 -7.28
CA ILE A 65 -21.39 3.57 -8.52
C ILE A 65 -19.90 3.87 -8.40
N GLY A 66 -19.56 4.88 -7.60
CA GLY A 66 -18.16 5.27 -7.45
C GLY A 66 -17.90 6.09 -6.19
N ILE A 67 -16.67 6.03 -5.74
CA ILE A 67 -16.15 6.78 -4.59
C ILE A 67 -14.83 7.44 -5.00
N ALA A 68 -14.71 8.72 -4.75
CA ALA A 68 -13.46 9.46 -4.81
C ALA A 68 -13.07 9.87 -3.38
N PRO A 69 -12.18 9.12 -2.72
CA PRO A 69 -11.69 9.46 -1.40
C PRO A 69 -10.61 10.54 -1.55
N LEU A 70 -11.00 11.79 -1.41
CA LEU A 70 -10.16 12.95 -1.64
C LEU A 70 -10.03 13.80 -0.38
N PHE A 71 -9.05 14.66 -0.38
CA PHE A 71 -8.95 15.78 0.54
C PHE A 71 -8.36 17.01 -0.16
N ILE A 72 -8.58 18.19 0.40
CA ILE A 72 -7.94 19.42 -0.02
C ILE A 72 -6.99 19.92 1.06
N ALA A 73 -5.79 20.30 0.66
CA ALA A 73 -4.77 20.88 1.51
C ALA A 73 -3.91 21.86 0.72
N GLU A 74 -3.17 22.70 1.42
CA GLU A 74 -2.08 23.45 0.81
C GLU A 74 -0.88 22.50 0.57
N TYR A 75 -0.46 22.40 -0.68
CA TYR A 75 0.64 21.55 -1.08
C TYR A 75 1.48 22.22 -2.17
N GLU A 76 2.80 22.33 -1.95
CA GLU A 76 3.72 23.08 -2.81
C GLU A 76 3.27 24.54 -3.01
N ASN A 77 2.80 25.21 -1.93
CA ASN A 77 2.28 26.56 -1.88
C ASN A 77 1.05 26.82 -2.77
N GLU A 78 0.26 25.81 -3.05
CA GLU A 78 -0.99 25.92 -3.81
C GLU A 78 -2.07 25.04 -3.16
N PRO A 79 -3.36 25.48 -3.15
CA PRO A 79 -4.45 24.62 -2.73
C PRO A 79 -4.63 23.47 -3.72
N ALA A 80 -4.41 22.25 -3.24
CA ALA A 80 -4.42 21.03 -4.04
C ALA A 80 -5.48 20.04 -3.57
N ILE A 81 -6.10 19.34 -4.51
CA ILE A 81 -6.93 18.17 -4.25
C ILE A 81 -6.07 16.91 -4.43
N LEU A 82 -5.95 16.12 -3.37
CA LEU A 82 -5.16 14.89 -3.33
C LEU A 82 -6.07 13.68 -3.03
N LEU A 83 -5.58 12.48 -3.40
CA LEU A 83 -6.20 11.23 -2.97
C LEU A 83 -5.95 11.01 -1.47
N ASN A 84 -6.96 10.60 -0.73
CA ASN A 84 -6.81 10.21 0.68
C ASN A 84 -5.88 8.99 0.74
N GLY A 85 -4.84 9.07 1.56
CA GLY A 85 -3.73 8.13 1.53
C GLY A 85 -2.41 8.76 1.05
N SER A 86 -2.46 9.93 0.35
CA SER A 86 -1.25 10.61 -0.15
C SER A 86 -0.37 11.13 1.00
N ILE A 87 0.95 11.03 0.94
CA ILE A 87 1.77 10.61 -0.21
C ILE A 87 2.59 9.39 0.20
N GLU A 88 3.05 9.33 1.48
CA GLU A 88 4.17 8.50 1.89
C GLU A 88 3.81 7.08 2.30
N ILE A 89 2.68 6.89 2.97
CA ILE A 89 2.36 5.61 3.65
C ILE A 89 1.36 4.72 2.93
N SER A 90 0.88 5.12 1.76
CA SER A 90 0.00 4.31 0.93
C SER A 90 0.60 4.15 -0.46
N ASP A 91 0.93 2.93 -0.83
CA ASP A 91 1.71 2.69 -2.04
C ASP A 91 0.88 2.60 -3.32
N TYR A 92 -0.43 2.40 -3.22
CA TYR A 92 -1.34 2.32 -4.36
C TYR A 92 -2.66 3.02 -4.04
N LEU A 93 -2.98 4.03 -4.80
CA LEU A 93 -4.20 4.83 -4.64
C LEU A 93 -4.91 4.97 -5.98
N ASP A 94 -6.22 5.08 -5.93
CA ASP A 94 -7.08 5.38 -7.08
C ASP A 94 -8.49 5.78 -6.60
N VAL A 95 -9.36 6.09 -7.53
CA VAL A 95 -10.80 6.13 -7.30
C VAL A 95 -11.37 4.71 -7.26
N ILE A 96 -12.45 4.52 -6.54
CA ILE A 96 -13.13 3.23 -6.40
C ILE A 96 -14.36 3.25 -7.29
N VAL A 97 -14.29 2.57 -8.42
CA VAL A 97 -15.36 2.55 -9.43
C VAL A 97 -15.17 1.35 -10.36
N LYS A 98 -16.26 0.77 -10.84
CA LYS A 98 -16.21 -0.33 -11.81
C LYS A 98 -15.68 0.16 -13.16
N LYS A 99 -15.04 -0.74 -13.90
CA LYS A 99 -14.42 -0.41 -15.19
C LYS A 99 -15.39 0.25 -16.18
N ASP A 100 -16.61 -0.28 -16.27
CA ASP A 100 -17.61 0.19 -17.25
C ASP A 100 -18.14 1.59 -16.92
N ASP A 101 -18.10 1.98 -15.66
CA ASP A 101 -18.58 3.28 -15.17
C ASP A 101 -17.46 4.32 -15.07
N HIS A 102 -16.20 3.89 -15.15
CA HIS A 102 -15.02 4.68 -14.82
C HIS A 102 -14.92 5.99 -15.60
N ALA A 103 -15.00 5.96 -16.93
CA ALA A 103 -14.85 7.16 -17.77
C ALA A 103 -15.94 8.20 -17.46
N LYS A 104 -17.20 7.74 -17.30
CA LYS A 104 -18.35 8.58 -16.92
C LYS A 104 -18.16 9.16 -15.52
N PHE A 105 -17.63 8.35 -14.59
CA PHE A 105 -17.34 8.76 -13.22
C PHE A 105 -16.27 9.86 -13.18
N ILE A 106 -15.13 9.68 -13.85
CA ILE A 106 -14.05 10.68 -13.86
C ILE A 106 -14.53 12.00 -14.47
N SER A 107 -15.24 11.94 -15.60
CA SER A 107 -15.78 13.15 -16.25
C SER A 107 -16.70 13.92 -15.31
N GLY A 108 -17.69 13.25 -14.71
CA GLY A 108 -18.63 13.90 -13.80
C GLY A 108 -18.00 14.34 -12.48
N LEU A 109 -17.00 13.61 -11.98
CA LEU A 109 -16.23 14.02 -10.80
C LEU A 109 -15.53 15.36 -11.02
N LEU A 110 -14.85 15.52 -12.17
CA LEU A 110 -14.18 16.78 -12.50
C LEU A 110 -15.16 17.94 -12.68
N ASP A 111 -16.34 17.69 -13.28
CA ASP A 111 -17.41 18.70 -13.37
C ASP A 111 -17.94 19.09 -11.98
N PHE A 112 -18.14 18.10 -11.10
CA PHE A 112 -18.57 18.33 -9.72
C PHE A 112 -17.53 19.13 -8.93
N LEU A 113 -16.25 18.79 -9.03
CA LEU A 113 -15.15 19.52 -8.39
C LEU A 113 -15.04 20.95 -8.92
N ALA A 114 -15.20 21.16 -10.22
CA ALA A 114 -15.14 22.48 -10.84
C ALA A 114 -16.33 23.38 -10.43
N SER A 115 -17.53 22.82 -10.39
CA SER A 115 -18.74 23.58 -10.07
C SER A 115 -18.92 23.86 -8.58
N SER A 116 -18.61 22.89 -7.72
CA SER A 116 -18.86 22.98 -6.27
C SER A 116 -17.71 23.58 -5.48
N PHE A 117 -16.47 23.47 -5.99
CA PHE A 117 -15.25 23.89 -5.28
C PHE A 117 -14.31 24.72 -6.16
N GLY A 118 -14.80 25.28 -7.29
CA GLY A 118 -13.97 25.89 -8.32
C GLY A 118 -12.97 26.93 -7.84
N ASP A 119 -13.34 27.74 -6.85
CA ASP A 119 -12.50 28.79 -6.29
C ASP A 119 -11.61 28.35 -5.13
N THR A 120 -11.71 27.08 -4.70
CA THR A 120 -11.00 26.59 -3.52
C THR A 120 -9.77 25.75 -3.83
N TRP A 121 -9.55 25.39 -5.09
CA TRP A 121 -8.38 24.62 -5.53
C TRP A 121 -7.82 25.14 -6.85
N SER A 122 -6.50 25.04 -7.00
CA SER A 122 -5.76 25.40 -8.22
C SER A 122 -5.26 24.19 -8.98
N LYS A 123 -4.97 23.11 -8.26
CA LYS A 123 -4.48 21.85 -8.86
C LYS A 123 -5.16 20.62 -8.26
N LEU A 124 -5.32 19.61 -9.09
CA LEU A 124 -5.52 18.23 -8.68
C LEU A 124 -4.17 17.55 -8.79
N ASP A 125 -3.71 16.88 -7.74
CA ASP A 125 -2.36 16.31 -7.66
C ASP A 125 -2.41 14.89 -7.08
N TRP A 126 -2.58 13.91 -7.94
CA TRP A 126 -2.78 12.53 -7.54
C TRP A 126 -1.51 11.71 -7.65
N TYR A 127 -1.06 11.21 -6.52
CA TYR A 127 0.10 10.35 -6.37
C TYR A 127 -0.30 8.88 -6.26
N ASN A 128 0.68 8.02 -6.51
CA ASN A 128 0.57 6.57 -6.27
C ASN A 128 -0.48 5.86 -7.13
N LEU A 129 -0.87 6.46 -8.27
CA LEU A 129 -1.70 5.78 -9.26
C LEU A 129 -0.90 4.65 -9.92
N PRO A 130 -1.39 3.39 -9.96
CA PRO A 130 -0.72 2.33 -10.70
C PRO A 130 -0.52 2.70 -12.17
N ASP A 131 0.60 2.29 -12.77
CA ASP A 131 0.96 2.59 -14.16
C ASP A 131 0.00 1.98 -15.20
N ASP A 132 -0.84 1.03 -14.80
CA ASP A 132 -1.89 0.44 -15.61
C ASP A 132 -3.30 0.94 -15.25
N SER A 133 -3.41 1.93 -14.37
CA SER A 133 -4.71 2.51 -14.05
C SER A 133 -5.34 3.26 -15.23
N PRO A 134 -6.60 2.95 -15.60
CA PRO A 134 -7.32 3.72 -16.61
C PRO A 134 -7.55 5.18 -16.20
N THR A 135 -7.41 5.52 -14.93
CA THR A 135 -7.55 6.89 -14.40
C THR A 135 -6.53 7.84 -15.02
N LEU A 136 -5.31 7.38 -15.32
CA LEU A 136 -4.27 8.18 -15.97
C LEU A 136 -4.75 8.72 -17.32
N LEU A 137 -5.24 7.82 -18.19
CA LEU A 137 -5.77 8.22 -19.50
C LEU A 137 -7.01 9.10 -19.37
N ALA A 138 -7.93 8.74 -18.48
CA ALA A 138 -9.17 9.51 -18.29
C ALA A 138 -8.90 10.94 -17.81
N LEU A 139 -8.00 11.14 -16.85
CA LEU A 139 -7.59 12.47 -16.38
C LEU A 139 -6.99 13.30 -17.51
N LYS A 140 -6.12 12.72 -18.33
CA LYS A 140 -5.52 13.38 -19.48
C LYS A 140 -6.56 13.83 -20.50
N GLU A 141 -7.46 12.92 -20.88
CA GLU A 141 -8.51 13.22 -21.87
C GLU A 141 -9.48 14.29 -21.36
N GLU A 142 -9.91 14.17 -20.09
CA GLU A 142 -10.86 15.10 -19.50
C GLU A 142 -10.25 16.48 -19.24
N ALA A 143 -8.98 16.57 -18.88
CA ALA A 143 -8.25 17.83 -18.81
C ALA A 143 -8.18 18.52 -20.17
N ASN A 144 -7.83 17.79 -21.23
CA ASN A 144 -7.78 18.32 -22.58
C ASN A 144 -9.14 18.85 -23.06
N LYS A 145 -10.24 18.13 -22.79
CA LYS A 145 -11.61 18.57 -23.15
C LYS A 145 -12.00 19.91 -22.48
N ARG A 146 -11.47 20.16 -21.27
CA ARG A 146 -11.74 21.38 -20.49
C ARG A 146 -10.73 22.51 -20.74
N GLY A 147 -9.71 22.28 -21.57
CA GLY A 147 -8.62 23.22 -21.80
C GLY A 147 -7.70 23.40 -20.58
N TRP A 148 -7.66 22.41 -19.67
CA TRP A 148 -6.80 22.39 -18.53
C TRP A 148 -5.44 21.78 -18.85
N MET A 149 -4.39 22.20 -18.12
CA MET A 149 -3.08 21.60 -18.27
C MET A 149 -3.03 20.24 -17.58
N HIS A 150 -2.44 19.25 -18.25
CA HIS A 150 -2.19 17.93 -17.66
C HIS A 150 -0.71 17.60 -17.71
N ARG A 151 -0.17 17.07 -16.63
CA ARG A 151 1.18 16.51 -16.54
C ARG A 151 1.12 15.15 -15.87
N GLU A 152 1.90 14.22 -16.39
CA GLU A 152 2.05 12.87 -15.85
C GLU A 152 3.53 12.53 -15.78
N GLU A 153 3.94 11.89 -14.70
CA GLU A 153 5.32 11.45 -14.50
C GLU A 153 5.38 10.15 -13.70
N VAL A 154 6.41 9.36 -13.93
CA VAL A 154 6.73 8.21 -13.07
C VAL A 154 7.13 8.73 -11.70
N TYR A 155 6.42 8.28 -10.66
CA TYR A 155 6.72 8.71 -9.30
C TYR A 155 7.74 7.79 -8.62
N ARG A 156 7.44 6.47 -8.56
CA ARG A 156 8.33 5.48 -7.93
C ARG A 156 8.21 4.12 -8.63
N PRO A 157 9.28 3.32 -8.66
CA PRO A 157 9.19 1.90 -9.04
C PRO A 157 8.53 1.09 -7.91
N THR A 158 7.83 0.04 -8.32
CA THR A 158 7.16 -0.93 -7.44
C THR A 158 7.47 -2.35 -7.92
N PRO A 159 8.66 -2.88 -7.59
CA PRO A 159 9.07 -4.20 -8.06
C PRO A 159 8.13 -5.30 -7.53
N ARG A 160 7.78 -6.26 -8.39
CA ARG A 160 6.89 -7.39 -8.08
C ARG A 160 7.49 -8.70 -8.56
N ILE A 161 7.17 -9.79 -7.86
CA ILE A 161 7.50 -11.15 -8.25
C ILE A 161 6.21 -11.89 -8.58
N ALA A 162 6.09 -12.40 -9.81
CA ALA A 162 5.04 -13.36 -10.15
C ALA A 162 5.38 -14.74 -9.56
N LEU A 163 4.46 -15.30 -8.80
CA LEU A 163 4.62 -16.57 -8.07
C LEU A 163 3.67 -17.62 -8.67
N ASN A 164 4.18 -18.41 -9.60
CA ASN A 164 3.42 -19.50 -10.22
C ASN A 164 4.14 -20.82 -9.91
N GLY A 165 3.52 -21.71 -9.14
CA GLY A 165 4.06 -22.99 -8.75
C GLY A 165 4.78 -22.97 -7.41
N SER A 166 5.68 -23.94 -7.21
CA SER A 166 6.43 -24.12 -5.97
C SER A 166 7.53 -23.06 -5.77
N PHE A 167 8.10 -23.04 -4.56
CA PHE A 167 9.27 -22.21 -4.26
C PHE A 167 10.48 -22.57 -5.16
N GLU A 168 10.65 -23.84 -5.51
CA GLU A 168 11.70 -24.26 -6.45
C GLU A 168 11.44 -23.77 -7.88
N ASP A 169 10.16 -23.72 -8.32
CA ASP A 169 9.81 -23.12 -9.60
C ASP A 169 10.11 -21.62 -9.61
N TYR A 170 9.82 -20.90 -8.53
CA TYR A 170 10.21 -19.50 -8.38
C TYR A 170 11.74 -19.35 -8.45
N LEU A 171 12.49 -20.12 -7.66
CA LEU A 171 13.96 -20.06 -7.67
C LEU A 171 14.56 -20.38 -9.04
N SER A 172 13.92 -21.23 -9.84
CA SER A 172 14.39 -21.58 -11.19
C SER A 172 14.37 -20.40 -12.16
N ARG A 173 13.46 -19.45 -11.94
CA ARG A 173 13.21 -18.28 -12.81
C ARG A 173 14.13 -17.09 -12.52
N ILE A 174 14.70 -17.00 -11.31
CA ILE A 174 15.63 -15.92 -10.95
C ILE A 174 17.06 -16.22 -11.40
N GLU A 175 17.87 -15.17 -11.46
CA GLU A 175 19.28 -15.27 -11.85
C GLU A 175 20.03 -16.34 -11.03
N LYS A 176 20.84 -17.17 -11.70
CA LYS A 176 21.56 -18.29 -11.10
C LYS A 176 22.37 -17.90 -9.85
N LYS A 177 23.07 -16.75 -9.89
CA LYS A 177 23.85 -16.24 -8.78
C LYS A 177 22.97 -15.97 -7.56
N GLN A 178 21.83 -15.31 -7.76
CA GLN A 178 20.90 -14.94 -6.68
C GLN A 178 20.22 -16.20 -6.10
N ARG A 179 19.79 -17.12 -6.95
CA ARG A 179 19.26 -18.43 -6.52
C ARG A 179 20.22 -19.20 -5.63
N HIS A 180 21.51 -19.25 -6.01
CA HIS A 180 22.53 -19.90 -5.18
C HIS A 180 22.71 -19.18 -3.85
N GLU A 181 22.67 -17.87 -3.84
CA GLU A 181 22.83 -17.07 -2.62
C GLU A 181 21.65 -17.25 -1.67
N ILE A 182 20.42 -17.27 -2.17
CA ILE A 182 19.21 -17.55 -1.36
C ILE A 182 19.33 -18.93 -0.72
N ARG A 183 19.59 -19.99 -1.51
CA ARG A 183 19.73 -21.36 -1.00
C ARG A 183 20.88 -21.47 0.02
N ARG A 184 22.02 -20.83 -0.25
CA ARG A 184 23.17 -20.84 0.65
C ARG A 184 22.85 -20.23 2.01
N LYS A 185 22.16 -19.08 2.03
CA LYS A 185 21.79 -18.40 3.28
C LYS A 185 20.73 -19.16 4.05
N MET A 186 19.69 -19.67 3.40
CA MET A 186 18.69 -20.52 4.04
C MET A 186 19.30 -21.77 4.65
N ARG A 187 20.17 -22.47 3.90
CA ARG A 187 20.90 -23.66 4.40
C ARG A 187 21.79 -23.30 5.58
N ARG A 188 22.57 -22.22 5.51
CA ARG A 188 23.43 -21.78 6.61
C ARG A 188 22.63 -21.49 7.89
N ALA A 189 21.46 -20.91 7.77
CA ALA A 189 20.57 -20.67 8.91
C ALA A 189 20.03 -22.00 9.47
N ALA A 190 19.60 -22.91 8.60
CA ALA A 190 19.07 -24.22 9.00
C ALA A 190 20.11 -25.17 9.62
N GLU A 191 21.37 -25.09 9.17
CA GLU A 191 22.50 -25.91 9.66
C GLU A 191 23.28 -25.24 10.81
N SER A 192 22.80 -24.04 11.28
CA SER A 192 23.43 -23.34 12.40
C SER A 192 23.29 -24.15 13.70
N GLU A 193 24.23 -23.97 14.61
CA GLU A 193 24.10 -24.48 16.00
C GLU A 193 22.99 -23.74 16.78
N LEU A 194 22.60 -22.56 16.31
CA LEU A 194 21.52 -21.76 16.89
C LEU A 194 20.16 -22.26 16.38
N ASN A 195 19.14 -22.15 17.23
CA ASN A 195 17.77 -22.53 16.88
C ASN A 195 17.09 -21.41 16.05
N VAL A 196 17.14 -21.52 14.72
CA VAL A 196 16.54 -20.56 13.80
C VAL A 196 15.13 -21.01 13.40
N LYS A 197 14.12 -20.15 13.64
CA LYS A 197 12.70 -20.44 13.32
C LYS A 197 12.05 -19.30 12.60
N PHE A 198 11.24 -19.62 11.60
CA PHE A 198 10.27 -18.72 10.99
C PHE A 198 8.93 -18.89 11.69
N ASN A 199 8.36 -17.78 12.17
CA ASN A 199 7.07 -17.74 12.86
C ASN A 199 6.17 -16.69 12.22
N LEU A 200 4.94 -17.08 11.89
CA LEU A 200 3.86 -16.19 11.49
C LEU A 200 2.91 -16.03 12.68
N ILE A 201 2.47 -14.79 12.97
CA ILE A 201 1.50 -14.57 14.05
C ILE A 201 0.15 -15.25 13.73
N GLY A 202 -0.47 -15.84 14.75
CA GLY A 202 -1.80 -16.42 14.66
C GLY A 202 -2.91 -15.41 14.96
N GLN A 203 -4.16 -15.85 14.79
CA GLN A 203 -5.36 -15.02 15.05
C GLN A 203 -5.61 -14.77 16.57
N ASP A 204 -4.97 -15.52 17.43
CA ASP A 204 -5.02 -15.44 18.88
C ASP A 204 -3.77 -14.79 19.50
N ALA A 205 -2.93 -14.18 18.65
CA ALA A 205 -1.73 -13.48 19.10
C ALA A 205 -2.08 -12.23 19.92
N ASP A 206 -1.23 -11.91 20.89
CA ASP A 206 -1.23 -10.59 21.55
C ASP A 206 -0.71 -9.55 20.56
N ILE A 207 -1.63 -9.01 19.76
CA ILE A 207 -1.30 -8.12 18.65
C ILE A 207 -0.56 -6.86 19.10
N GLU A 208 -0.86 -6.32 20.27
CA GLU A 208 -0.14 -5.16 20.83
C GLU A 208 1.33 -5.47 21.05
N LYS A 209 1.62 -6.62 21.63
CA LYS A 209 2.98 -7.09 21.86
C LYS A 209 3.71 -7.31 20.53
N GLU A 210 3.04 -7.91 19.55
CA GLU A 210 3.64 -8.22 18.25
C GLU A 210 3.94 -6.94 17.44
N ILE A 211 3.04 -5.95 17.45
CA ILE A 211 3.25 -4.64 16.85
C ILE A 211 4.41 -3.90 17.53
N ASN A 212 4.47 -3.90 18.85
CA ASN A 212 5.57 -3.27 19.56
C ASN A 212 6.92 -3.93 19.24
N THR A 213 6.98 -5.26 19.20
CA THR A 213 8.19 -6.00 18.80
C THR A 213 8.61 -5.66 17.35
N PHE A 214 7.64 -5.55 16.43
CA PHE A 214 7.92 -5.11 15.06
C PHE A 214 8.55 -3.71 15.04
N PHE A 215 7.99 -2.76 15.78
CA PHE A 215 8.54 -1.39 15.85
C PHE A 215 9.94 -1.35 16.45
N GLU A 216 10.21 -2.15 17.49
CA GLU A 216 11.55 -2.26 18.08
C GLU A 216 12.60 -2.74 17.07
N LEU A 217 12.22 -3.68 16.20
CA LEU A 217 13.08 -4.14 15.11
C LEU A 217 13.20 -3.10 13.97
N MET A 218 12.10 -2.41 13.66
CA MET A 218 12.06 -1.41 12.60
C MET A 218 12.99 -0.22 12.89
N ILE A 219 13.00 0.28 14.12
CA ILE A 219 13.81 1.43 14.54
C ILE A 219 15.31 1.12 14.68
N GLN A 220 15.74 -0.12 14.45
CA GLN A 220 17.16 -0.44 14.32
C GLN A 220 17.79 0.20 13.07
N ASP A 221 16.98 0.60 12.09
CA ASP A 221 17.36 1.45 10.97
C ASP A 221 17.13 2.92 11.35
N PRO A 222 18.18 3.79 11.32
CA PRO A 222 18.06 5.19 11.70
C PRO A 222 16.99 5.97 10.90
N ASN A 223 16.87 5.72 9.59
CA ASN A 223 15.89 6.41 8.75
C ASN A 223 14.45 6.01 9.14
N LYS A 224 14.25 4.73 9.47
CA LYS A 224 12.96 4.23 9.95
C LYS A 224 12.65 4.72 11.38
N ALA A 225 13.67 4.93 12.20
CA ALA A 225 13.50 5.52 13.54
C ALA A 225 13.01 6.98 13.45
N GLU A 226 13.55 7.76 12.52
CA GLU A 226 13.10 9.13 12.24
C GLU A 226 11.66 9.13 11.69
N PHE A 227 11.37 8.25 10.74
CA PHE A 227 10.03 8.09 10.17
C PHE A 227 8.99 7.72 11.22
N LEU A 228 9.30 6.84 12.17
CA LEU A 228 8.37 6.33 13.18
C LEU A 228 8.21 7.30 14.37
N HIS A 229 8.06 8.59 14.10
CA HIS A 229 7.73 9.58 15.12
C HIS A 229 6.35 9.29 15.77
N PRO A 230 6.00 9.89 16.93
CA PRO A 230 4.81 9.49 17.70
C PRO A 230 3.51 9.43 16.91
N ALA A 231 3.19 10.45 16.11
CA ALA A 231 1.95 10.47 15.33
C ALA A 231 1.94 9.39 14.21
N MET A 232 3.10 9.11 13.58
CA MET A 232 3.22 8.03 12.62
C MET A 232 3.09 6.66 13.28
N ARG A 233 3.65 6.50 14.49
CA ARG A 233 3.49 5.27 15.27
C ARG A 233 2.02 5.01 15.61
N GLU A 234 1.26 6.02 16.01
CA GLU A 234 -0.19 5.90 16.27
C GLU A 234 -0.95 5.51 15.00
N GLN A 235 -0.67 6.17 13.88
CA GLN A 235 -1.23 5.84 12.57
C GLN A 235 -0.97 4.38 12.21
N MET A 236 0.29 3.95 12.24
CA MET A 236 0.65 2.57 11.89
C MET A 236 0.02 1.56 12.85
N THR A 237 0.03 1.82 14.15
CA THR A 237 -0.63 0.96 15.15
C THR A 237 -2.10 0.75 14.78
N SER A 238 -2.83 1.84 14.52
CA SER A 238 -4.25 1.78 14.18
C SER A 238 -4.51 1.01 12.87
N VAL A 239 -3.69 1.23 11.84
CA VAL A 239 -3.78 0.48 10.57
C VAL A 239 -3.54 -1.02 10.79
N LEU A 240 -2.55 -1.39 11.60
CA LEU A 240 -2.21 -2.79 11.87
C LEU A 240 -3.31 -3.49 12.68
N HIS A 241 -3.94 -2.81 13.64
CA HIS A 241 -5.09 -3.33 14.35
C HIS A 241 -6.28 -3.59 13.41
N GLU A 242 -6.61 -2.64 12.54
CA GLU A 242 -7.69 -2.83 11.57
C GLU A 242 -7.35 -3.96 10.57
N ALA A 243 -6.10 -4.06 10.13
CA ALA A 243 -5.67 -5.16 9.26
C ALA A 243 -5.77 -6.53 9.95
N TYR A 244 -5.39 -6.62 11.23
CA TYR A 244 -5.51 -7.83 12.03
C TYR A 244 -6.96 -8.24 12.25
N LYS A 245 -7.80 -7.32 12.69
CA LYS A 245 -9.23 -7.51 12.91
C LYS A 245 -9.98 -7.97 11.66
N ASN A 246 -9.57 -7.48 10.49
CA ASN A 246 -10.16 -7.79 9.19
C ASN A 246 -9.42 -8.93 8.44
N ASN A 247 -8.53 -9.67 9.10
CA ASN A 247 -7.86 -10.87 8.61
C ASN A 247 -7.02 -10.68 7.34
N TYR A 248 -6.39 -9.51 7.17
CA TYR A 248 -5.43 -9.30 6.08
C TYR A 248 -4.04 -8.82 6.55
N LEU A 249 -3.79 -8.77 7.87
CA LEU A 249 -2.44 -8.57 8.41
C LEU A 249 -1.63 -9.86 8.27
N TRP A 250 -0.45 -9.76 7.68
CA TRP A 250 0.56 -10.79 7.66
C TRP A 250 1.83 -10.27 8.33
N LEU A 251 2.13 -10.70 9.54
CA LEU A 251 3.32 -10.32 10.30
C LEU A 251 4.12 -11.57 10.64
N GLY A 252 5.28 -11.70 9.99
CA GLY A 252 6.20 -12.81 10.17
C GLY A 252 7.50 -12.40 10.84
N PHE A 253 8.06 -13.31 11.65
CA PHE A 253 9.31 -13.10 12.35
C PHE A 253 10.31 -14.22 12.05
N LEU A 254 11.60 -13.88 12.03
CA LEU A 254 12.67 -14.84 12.20
C LEU A 254 13.17 -14.77 13.63
N GLU A 255 13.12 -15.90 14.32
CA GLU A 255 13.62 -16.05 15.68
C GLU A 255 14.95 -16.83 15.66
N ILE A 256 15.91 -16.38 16.47
CA ILE A 256 17.17 -17.05 16.70
C ILE A 256 17.32 -17.25 18.21
N ASP A 257 17.39 -18.49 18.66
CA ASP A 257 17.41 -18.88 20.10
C ASP A 257 16.26 -18.25 20.91
N GLY A 258 15.05 -18.18 20.31
CA GLY A 258 13.86 -17.65 20.97
C GLY A 258 13.75 -16.12 20.96
N VAL A 259 14.70 -15.40 20.34
CA VAL A 259 14.69 -13.96 20.20
C VAL A 259 14.31 -13.57 18.77
N LYS A 260 13.28 -12.73 18.61
CA LYS A 260 12.88 -12.16 17.31
C LYS A 260 14.00 -11.25 16.78
N THR A 261 14.60 -11.60 15.65
CA THR A 261 15.75 -10.88 15.08
C THR A 261 15.46 -10.19 13.77
N ALA A 262 14.39 -10.59 13.09
CA ALA A 262 13.88 -9.90 11.92
C ALA A 262 12.35 -9.99 11.89
N ALA A 263 11.72 -8.97 11.33
CA ALA A 263 10.28 -8.89 11.13
C ALA A 263 9.96 -8.47 9.69
N SER A 264 8.93 -9.07 9.11
CA SER A 264 8.33 -8.69 7.83
C SER A 264 6.87 -8.41 8.02
N LEU A 265 6.49 -7.17 7.78
CA LEU A 265 5.13 -6.67 7.86
C LEU A 265 4.55 -6.58 6.46
N ASN A 266 3.46 -7.29 6.24
CA ASN A 266 2.81 -7.37 4.93
C ASN A 266 1.29 -7.36 5.10
N PHE A 267 0.58 -7.11 4.00
CA PHE A 267 -0.85 -7.36 3.90
C PHE A 267 -1.09 -8.58 3.00
N ASP A 268 -1.84 -9.57 3.48
CA ASP A 268 -2.28 -10.73 2.69
C ASP A 268 -3.68 -10.43 2.14
N TYR A 269 -3.72 -9.93 0.90
CA TYR A 269 -4.97 -9.43 0.32
C TYR A 269 -5.06 -9.77 -1.16
N GLN A 270 -6.22 -10.23 -1.63
CA GLN A 270 -6.49 -10.57 -3.04
C GLN A 270 -5.50 -11.60 -3.62
N ASN A 271 -5.19 -12.64 -2.84
CA ASN A 271 -4.21 -13.68 -3.21
C ASN A 271 -2.82 -13.14 -3.58
N LYS A 272 -2.49 -11.96 -3.08
CA LYS A 272 -1.17 -11.35 -3.14
C LYS A 272 -0.66 -11.08 -1.75
N LEU A 273 0.66 -11.10 -1.59
CA LEU A 273 1.30 -10.58 -0.40
C LEU A 273 1.94 -9.24 -0.73
N TRP A 274 1.51 -8.20 -0.01
CA TRP A 274 1.94 -6.81 -0.20
C TRP A 274 2.97 -6.46 0.87
N GLY A 275 4.24 -6.33 0.49
CA GLY A 275 5.39 -6.13 1.38
C GLY A 275 5.48 -4.71 1.90
N TYR A 276 4.83 -4.44 3.04
CA TYR A 276 4.64 -3.08 3.52
C TYR A 276 5.87 -2.50 4.23
N ASN A 277 6.47 -3.24 5.17
CA ASN A 277 7.65 -2.78 5.89
C ASN A 277 8.41 -3.95 6.53
N SER A 278 9.61 -3.69 7.05
CA SER A 278 10.44 -4.70 7.70
C SER A 278 11.30 -4.09 8.79
N GLY A 279 11.73 -4.91 9.74
CA GLY A 279 12.72 -4.55 10.74
C GLY A 279 13.75 -5.66 10.92
N VAL A 280 15.00 -5.32 11.14
CA VAL A 280 16.09 -6.30 11.28
C VAL A 280 17.04 -5.86 12.39
N SER A 281 17.26 -6.76 13.36
CA SER A 281 18.25 -6.56 14.42
C SER A 281 19.67 -6.53 13.87
N GLN A 282 20.54 -5.81 14.55
CA GLN A 282 21.97 -5.81 14.27
C GLN A 282 22.67 -7.11 14.75
N ALA A 283 22.00 -7.92 15.56
CA ALA A 283 22.49 -9.22 16.02
C ALA A 283 22.46 -10.26 14.89
N HIS A 284 23.32 -11.27 14.97
CA HIS A 284 23.38 -12.43 14.06
C HIS A 284 23.47 -12.07 12.57
N ARG A 285 24.15 -10.96 12.22
CA ARG A 285 24.34 -10.52 10.82
C ARG A 285 24.98 -11.58 9.93
N ASP A 286 25.80 -12.43 10.50
CA ASP A 286 26.41 -13.56 9.83
C ASP A 286 25.38 -14.54 9.28
N LEU A 287 24.23 -14.73 9.92
CA LEU A 287 23.11 -15.54 9.43
C LEU A 287 22.20 -14.78 8.43
N SER A 288 22.39 -13.47 8.26
CA SER A 288 21.59 -12.63 7.34
C SER A 288 20.08 -12.72 7.61
N PRO A 289 19.59 -12.42 8.83
CA PRO A 289 18.21 -12.73 9.26
C PRO A 289 17.14 -12.10 8.36
N GLY A 290 17.29 -10.86 7.90
CA GLY A 290 16.32 -10.22 7.00
C GLY A 290 16.23 -10.92 5.63
N TRP A 291 17.35 -11.41 5.10
CA TRP A 291 17.37 -12.16 3.84
C TRP A 291 16.70 -13.54 3.98
N VAL A 292 17.00 -14.24 5.06
CA VAL A 292 16.40 -15.54 5.37
C VAL A 292 14.91 -15.41 5.59
N LEU A 293 14.47 -14.40 6.35
CA LEU A 293 13.06 -14.10 6.55
C LEU A 293 12.33 -13.82 5.22
N LEU A 294 12.90 -12.99 4.34
CA LEU A 294 12.28 -12.70 3.04
C LEU A 294 12.18 -13.97 2.17
N ALA A 295 13.20 -14.85 2.20
CA ALA A 295 13.13 -16.12 1.49
C ALA A 295 11.99 -17.02 2.02
N HIS A 296 11.81 -17.11 3.35
CA HIS A 296 10.68 -17.83 3.97
C HIS A 296 9.34 -17.16 3.66
N THR A 297 9.27 -15.83 3.61
CA THR A 297 8.05 -15.10 3.22
C THR A 297 7.62 -15.47 1.80
N ILE A 298 8.55 -15.47 0.84
CA ILE A 298 8.27 -15.86 -0.55
C ILE A 298 7.92 -17.36 -0.64
N GLN A 299 8.62 -18.23 0.10
CA GLN A 299 8.26 -19.64 0.20
C GLN A 299 6.83 -19.81 0.72
N TRP A 300 6.47 -19.11 1.80
CA TRP A 300 5.11 -19.12 2.32
C TRP A 300 4.07 -18.69 1.28
N CYS A 301 4.38 -17.67 0.47
CA CYS A 301 3.50 -17.25 -0.63
C CYS A 301 3.26 -18.40 -1.63
N CYS A 302 4.31 -19.11 -2.04
CA CYS A 302 4.18 -20.26 -2.94
C CYS A 302 3.35 -21.39 -2.31
N ASP A 303 3.63 -21.74 -1.05
CA ASP A 303 2.98 -22.83 -0.31
C ASP A 303 1.49 -22.53 -0.04
N ASN A 304 1.11 -21.23 0.00
CA ASN A 304 -0.26 -20.76 0.21
C ASN A 304 -0.94 -20.22 -1.07
N ASN A 305 -0.41 -20.55 -2.24
CA ASN A 305 -0.99 -20.20 -3.55
C ASN A 305 -1.18 -18.68 -3.77
N ARG A 306 -0.30 -17.84 -3.23
CA ARG A 306 -0.26 -16.43 -3.60
C ARG A 306 0.40 -16.30 -4.96
N TYR A 307 -0.27 -15.60 -5.90
CA TYR A 307 0.25 -15.51 -7.27
C TYR A 307 1.27 -14.38 -7.46
N GLU A 308 1.41 -13.49 -6.49
CA GLU A 308 2.32 -12.34 -6.54
C GLU A 308 2.83 -11.97 -5.14
N PHE A 309 4.11 -11.63 -5.07
CA PHE A 309 4.68 -10.86 -3.97
C PHE A 309 5.04 -9.47 -4.48
N ASP A 310 4.40 -8.43 -3.93
CA ASP A 310 4.63 -7.04 -4.28
C ASP A 310 5.58 -6.41 -3.24
N PHE A 311 6.75 -5.96 -3.68
CA PHE A 311 7.71 -5.30 -2.79
C PHE A 311 7.34 -3.86 -2.45
N MET A 312 6.25 -3.36 -3.01
CA MET A 312 5.83 -1.98 -2.86
C MET A 312 6.85 -0.98 -3.40
N ARG A 313 6.64 0.32 -3.14
CA ARG A 313 7.51 1.38 -3.63
C ARG A 313 8.97 1.22 -3.19
N GLY A 314 9.88 1.67 -4.03
CA GLY A 314 11.31 1.72 -3.79
C GLY A 314 12.12 0.84 -4.73
N ASP A 315 13.37 1.22 -4.94
CA ASP A 315 14.32 0.60 -5.87
C ASP A 315 15.50 -0.06 -5.16
N GLU A 316 15.29 -0.53 -3.93
CA GLU A 316 16.33 -1.16 -3.15
C GLU A 316 16.82 -2.45 -3.83
N ASP A 317 18.12 -2.58 -3.96
CA ASP A 317 18.82 -3.63 -4.70
C ASP A 317 18.38 -5.07 -4.33
N TYR A 318 18.04 -5.31 -3.06
CA TYR A 318 17.58 -6.63 -2.63
C TYR A 318 16.30 -7.09 -3.33
N LYS A 319 15.39 -6.18 -3.68
CA LYS A 319 14.13 -6.50 -4.39
C LYS A 319 14.43 -7.17 -5.74
N TYR A 320 15.40 -6.64 -6.47
CA TYR A 320 15.84 -7.18 -7.76
C TYR A 320 16.64 -8.47 -7.62
N ARG A 321 17.42 -8.60 -6.55
CA ARG A 321 18.12 -9.86 -6.25
C ARG A 321 17.17 -11.01 -5.97
N PHE A 322 15.97 -10.73 -5.47
CA PHE A 322 14.88 -11.69 -5.32
C PHE A 322 14.02 -11.82 -6.58
N GLY A 323 14.41 -11.22 -7.70
CA GLY A 323 13.73 -11.36 -9.00
C GLY A 323 12.60 -10.38 -9.22
N GLY A 324 12.55 -9.28 -8.48
CA GLY A 324 11.56 -8.21 -8.66
C GLY A 324 11.65 -7.61 -10.08
N VAL A 325 10.51 -7.48 -10.72
CA VAL A 325 10.34 -6.82 -12.03
C VAL A 325 9.58 -5.52 -11.81
N ASN A 326 10.10 -4.43 -12.35
CA ASN A 326 9.50 -3.12 -12.16
C ASN A 326 8.10 -3.01 -12.77
N ARG A 327 7.20 -2.50 -11.99
CA ARG A 327 6.04 -1.72 -12.32
C ARG A 327 6.24 -0.34 -11.69
N PHE A 328 5.34 0.58 -11.92
CA PHE A 328 5.51 1.94 -11.42
C PHE A 328 4.21 2.45 -10.80
N VAL A 329 4.35 3.39 -9.89
CA VAL A 329 3.27 4.29 -9.55
C VAL A 329 3.57 5.66 -10.15
N MET A 330 2.49 6.32 -10.58
CA MET A 330 2.51 7.54 -11.34
C MET A 330 2.03 8.72 -10.48
N ARG A 331 2.49 9.90 -10.81
CA ARG A 331 1.90 11.18 -10.39
C ARG A 331 1.17 11.78 -11.58
N SER A 332 -0.08 12.16 -11.39
CA SER A 332 -0.89 12.84 -12.40
C SER A 332 -1.39 14.17 -11.85
N GLN A 333 -1.10 15.25 -12.54
CA GLN A 333 -1.47 16.62 -12.15
C GLN A 333 -2.39 17.26 -13.20
N ILE A 334 -3.41 17.96 -12.72
CA ILE A 334 -4.25 18.84 -13.54
C ILE A 334 -4.21 20.24 -12.93
N LYS A 335 -3.98 21.26 -13.77
CA LYS A 335 -4.12 22.67 -13.42
C LYS A 335 -5.17 23.32 -14.33
N LYS A 336 -6.07 24.12 -13.74
CA LYS A 336 -7.06 24.89 -14.48
C LYS A 336 -6.42 26.02 -15.29
#